data_29b293e483141dbf43d5c99ddd7fc2c6
#
_entry.id   29b293e483141dbf43d5c99ddd7fc2c6
#
_cell.length_a   1.000
_cell.length_b   1.000
_cell.length_c   1.000
_cell.angle_alpha   90.00
_cell.angle_beta   90.00
_cell.angle_gamma   90.00
#
_symmetry.space_group_name_H-M   'P 1'
#
loop_
_entity.id
_entity.type
_entity.pdbx_description
1 polymer ?
#
loop_
_entity_poly.entity_id
_entity_poly.type
_entity_poly.pdbx_seq_one_letter_code
_entity_poly.pdbx_strand_id
1 'polypeptide(L)'
;MKLNMITIFAAAALCLGARDNDVESIDRRTVGPEEQNPELYARYLAALNDYKATDHYLVYARMDNAPAVSTSPKDFMKALPDSLDFIALKNPLSRFDREDLPRVHRKGTRVLAWADCSDAATAAGAVDRALAQIAENGLDGLVIAFYGTPDAAAQAAEADIASKLAALDGKTLVFEGNAAYVAAERRDDYDLYILDASQMNNVLTLREEVDYAVQRLGIPASKLLLAASPAGVIDDAQLHEQPALAEVARCVMAYGPLAGLGVFEISADYYSPTVNYPRTKAAISMLNPSYK
;
A
#
# COMPACT_ATOMS: atom_id res chain seq x y z
N MET A 1 -61.79 -49.97 30.03
CA MET A 1 -60.92 -48.77 30.13
C MET A 1 -59.54 -49.05 29.48
N LYS A 2 -59.50 -49.38 28.16
CA LYS A 2 -58.27 -49.69 27.41
C LYS A 2 -58.25 -49.12 26.00
N LEU A 3 -59.10 -48.09 25.72
CA LEU A 3 -59.24 -47.54 24.36
C LEU A 3 -58.54 -46.18 24.16
N ASN A 4 -58.02 -45.55 25.20
CA ASN A 4 -57.47 -44.19 25.07
C ASN A 4 -55.95 -44.07 24.93
N MET A 5 -55.21 -45.24 24.93
CA MET A 5 -53.76 -45.20 24.82
C MET A 5 -53.24 -45.39 23.38
N ILE A 6 -54.04 -45.95 22.50
CA ILE A 6 -53.65 -46.21 21.11
C ILE A 6 -53.84 -44.95 20.23
N THR A 7 -54.82 -44.09 20.59
CA THR A 7 -55.09 -42.85 19.84
C THR A 7 -54.05 -41.77 20.08
N ILE A 8 -53.42 -41.77 21.26
CA ILE A 8 -52.36 -40.79 21.59
C ILE A 8 -51.04 -41.10 20.90
N PHE A 9 -50.73 -42.39 20.67
CA PHE A 9 -49.54 -42.77 19.93
C PHE A 9 -49.63 -42.52 18.41
N ALA A 10 -50.80 -42.59 17.83
CA ALA A 10 -51.03 -42.27 16.40
C ALA A 10 -50.92 -40.76 16.10
N ALA A 11 -51.33 -39.89 17.05
CA ALA A 11 -51.19 -38.46 16.89
C ALA A 11 -49.70 -37.97 17.08
N ALA A 12 -48.89 -38.64 17.90
CA ALA A 12 -47.49 -38.31 18.08
C ALA A 12 -46.60 -38.75 16.88
N ALA A 13 -47.01 -39.81 16.15
CA ALA A 13 -46.27 -40.28 14.97
C ALA A 13 -46.51 -39.41 13.71
N LEU A 14 -47.60 -38.67 13.64
CA LEU A 14 -47.91 -37.76 12.53
C LEU A 14 -47.18 -36.41 12.66
N CYS A 15 -46.68 -36.05 13.82
CA CYS A 15 -45.90 -34.79 14.02
C CYS A 15 -44.42 -34.96 13.74
N LEU A 16 -43.89 -36.15 13.54
CA LEU A 16 -42.49 -36.41 13.26
C LEU A 16 -42.15 -36.52 11.76
N GLY A 17 -43.16 -36.52 10.87
CA GLY A 17 -43.00 -36.64 9.42
C GLY A 17 -42.95 -35.32 8.64
N ALA A 18 -43.17 -34.18 9.30
CA ALA A 18 -43.17 -32.85 8.63
C ALA A 18 -41.98 -31.98 9.11
N ARG A 19 -40.79 -32.52 9.07
CA ARG A 19 -39.55 -31.73 9.02
C ARG A 19 -38.89 -32.02 7.66
N ASP A 20 -39.55 -31.52 6.64
CA ASP A 20 -38.86 -31.18 5.43
C ASP A 20 -37.98 -29.97 5.75
N ASN A 21 -36.82 -30.22 6.31
CA ASN A 21 -35.74 -29.25 6.41
C ASN A 21 -35.08 -29.15 5.04
N ASP A 22 -35.84 -28.75 4.03
CA ASP A 22 -35.26 -28.09 2.86
C ASP A 22 -34.74 -26.74 3.34
N VAL A 23 -33.63 -26.78 4.09
CA VAL A 23 -32.73 -25.65 4.15
C VAL A 23 -32.15 -25.56 2.74
N GLU A 24 -32.87 -24.87 1.84
CA GLU A 24 -32.25 -24.36 0.65
C GLU A 24 -30.97 -23.68 1.12
N SER A 25 -29.83 -24.27 0.80
CA SER A 25 -28.55 -23.62 0.99
C SER A 25 -28.61 -22.38 0.11
N ILE A 26 -28.94 -21.23 0.71
CA ILE A 26 -28.82 -19.96 0.04
C ILE A 26 -27.33 -19.86 -0.25
N ASP A 27 -26.96 -20.25 -1.46
CA ASP A 27 -25.62 -20.02 -1.98
C ASP A 27 -25.43 -18.50 -2.10
N ARG A 28 -25.03 -17.89 -0.99
CA ARG A 28 -24.68 -16.48 -0.93
C ARG A 28 -23.34 -16.29 -1.63
N ARG A 29 -23.30 -16.58 -2.92
CA ARG A 29 -22.19 -16.19 -3.75
C ARG A 29 -22.15 -14.66 -3.73
N THR A 30 -21.17 -14.13 -3.04
CA THR A 30 -20.90 -12.68 -3.06
C THR A 30 -20.38 -12.33 -4.44
N VAL A 31 -21.26 -11.83 -5.29
CA VAL A 31 -20.92 -11.39 -6.65
C VAL A 31 -20.15 -10.09 -6.53
N GLY A 32 -18.95 -10.04 -7.10
CA GLY A 32 -18.10 -8.85 -7.11
C GLY A 32 -18.70 -7.71 -7.95
N PRO A 33 -18.26 -6.45 -7.77
CA PRO A 33 -18.77 -5.30 -8.54
C PRO A 33 -18.68 -5.52 -10.06
N GLU A 34 -17.62 -6.19 -10.53
CA GLU A 34 -17.39 -6.52 -11.94
C GLU A 34 -18.45 -7.49 -12.51
N GLU A 35 -19.01 -8.37 -11.67
CA GLU A 35 -20.06 -9.33 -12.07
C GLU A 35 -21.47 -8.73 -11.88
N GLN A 36 -21.64 -7.80 -10.89
CA GLN A 36 -22.93 -7.15 -10.62
C GLN A 36 -23.35 -6.21 -11.76
N ASN A 37 -22.43 -5.40 -12.26
CA ASN A 37 -22.66 -4.48 -13.37
C ASN A 37 -21.35 -4.28 -14.17
N PRO A 38 -21.05 -5.16 -15.14
CA PRO A 38 -19.81 -5.13 -15.90
C PRO A 38 -19.57 -3.81 -16.65
N GLU A 39 -20.65 -3.20 -17.19
CA GLU A 39 -20.55 -1.94 -17.95
C GLU A 39 -20.22 -0.75 -17.04
N LEU A 40 -20.88 -0.64 -15.89
CA LEU A 40 -20.58 0.38 -14.90
C LEU A 40 -19.16 0.23 -14.35
N TYR A 41 -18.75 -1.01 -14.10
CA TYR A 41 -17.40 -1.31 -13.62
C TYR A 41 -16.33 -0.96 -14.66
N ALA A 42 -16.57 -1.25 -15.94
CA ALA A 42 -15.66 -0.84 -17.01
C ALA A 42 -15.52 0.68 -17.12
N ARG A 43 -16.63 1.44 -17.03
CA ARG A 43 -16.62 2.92 -16.98
C ARG A 43 -15.87 3.44 -15.76
N TYR A 44 -16.06 2.82 -14.60
CA TYR A 44 -15.31 3.17 -13.39
C TYR A 44 -13.81 2.98 -13.59
N LEU A 45 -13.37 1.83 -14.12
CA LEU A 45 -11.95 1.56 -14.39
C LEU A 45 -11.34 2.56 -15.38
N ALA A 46 -12.08 2.91 -16.45
CA ALA A 46 -11.65 3.92 -17.41
C ALA A 46 -11.44 5.28 -16.74
N ALA A 47 -12.43 5.77 -15.97
CA ALA A 47 -12.32 7.02 -15.24
C ALA A 47 -11.19 7.04 -14.21
N LEU A 48 -10.95 5.92 -13.52
CA LEU A 48 -9.84 5.78 -12.56
C LEU A 48 -8.47 5.83 -13.26
N ASN A 49 -8.32 5.16 -14.40
CA ASN A 49 -7.09 5.20 -15.18
C ASN A 49 -6.87 6.59 -15.82
N ASP A 50 -7.93 7.24 -16.29
CA ASP A 50 -7.87 8.62 -16.79
C ASP A 50 -7.39 9.57 -15.67
N TYR A 51 -7.96 9.45 -14.46
CA TYR A 51 -7.49 10.21 -13.30
C TYR A 51 -6.00 9.99 -13.02
N LYS A 52 -5.53 8.74 -12.98
CA LYS A 52 -4.13 8.41 -12.71
C LYS A 52 -3.17 8.86 -13.82
N ALA A 53 -3.68 9.12 -15.03
CA ALA A 53 -2.92 9.70 -16.13
C ALA A 53 -2.84 11.24 -16.08
N THR A 54 -3.64 11.90 -15.22
CA THR A 54 -3.57 13.36 -15.02
C THR A 54 -2.49 13.73 -14.02
N ASP A 55 -2.14 15.02 -14.00
CA ASP A 55 -1.24 15.58 -12.98
C ASP A 55 -1.95 15.62 -11.62
N HIS A 56 -1.43 14.91 -10.64
CA HIS A 56 -1.98 14.79 -9.29
C HIS A 56 -0.87 14.43 -8.29
N TYR A 57 -1.12 14.58 -6.99
CA TYR A 57 -0.21 14.09 -5.96
C TYR A 57 -0.23 12.56 -5.92
N LEU A 58 0.91 11.93 -6.17
CA LEU A 58 1.06 10.48 -6.15
C LEU A 58 0.81 9.91 -4.76
N VAL A 59 0.23 8.74 -4.70
CA VAL A 59 0.00 8.01 -3.43
C VAL A 59 0.68 6.65 -3.48
N TYR A 60 1.70 6.51 -2.65
CA TYR A 60 2.42 5.27 -2.44
C TYR A 60 1.96 4.59 -1.15
N ALA A 61 1.85 3.27 -1.16
CA ALA A 61 1.59 2.49 0.04
C ALA A 61 2.62 1.38 0.19
N ARG A 62 3.19 1.24 1.40
CA ARG A 62 3.99 0.07 1.78
C ARG A 62 3.11 -0.90 2.53
N MET A 63 2.97 -2.11 2.00
CA MET A 63 2.13 -3.16 2.53
C MET A 63 2.97 -4.28 3.12
N ASP A 64 2.65 -4.68 4.35
CA ASP A 64 3.15 -5.91 4.94
C ASP A 64 2.22 -7.04 4.51
N ASN A 65 2.44 -7.53 3.29
CA ASN A 65 1.60 -8.55 2.68
C ASN A 65 1.82 -9.92 3.37
N ALA A 66 0.76 -10.71 3.48
CA ALA A 66 0.79 -11.99 4.18
C ALA A 66 1.78 -12.96 3.52
N PRO A 67 2.72 -13.55 4.27
CA PRO A 67 3.81 -14.35 3.70
C PRO A 67 3.32 -15.68 3.11
N ALA A 68 2.31 -16.33 3.67
CA ALA A 68 1.87 -17.66 3.22
C ALA A 68 0.36 -17.81 3.17
N VAL A 69 -0.36 -17.39 4.19
CA VAL A 69 -1.82 -17.52 4.31
C VAL A 69 -2.40 -16.21 4.80
N SER A 70 -3.24 -15.59 3.99
CA SER A 70 -4.02 -14.43 4.43
C SER A 70 -5.10 -14.86 5.41
N THR A 71 -5.14 -14.21 6.56
CA THR A 71 -6.10 -14.49 7.63
C THR A 71 -7.18 -13.42 7.75
N SER A 72 -7.01 -12.31 7.05
CA SER A 72 -7.85 -11.12 7.19
C SER A 72 -7.96 -10.38 5.86
N PRO A 73 -9.11 -9.71 5.58
CA PRO A 73 -9.26 -8.87 4.39
C PRO A 73 -8.17 -7.80 4.22
N LYS A 74 -7.60 -7.29 5.32
CA LYS A 74 -6.50 -6.29 5.30
C LYS A 74 -5.21 -6.81 4.65
N ASP A 75 -5.07 -8.14 4.52
CA ASP A 75 -3.87 -8.78 3.98
C ASP A 75 -3.91 -8.89 2.44
N PHE A 76 -5.01 -8.48 1.81
CA PHE A 76 -5.20 -8.58 0.37
C PHE A 76 -5.00 -7.23 -0.34
N MET A 77 -4.20 -7.22 -1.41
CA MET A 77 -4.00 -6.01 -2.23
C MET A 77 -5.31 -5.47 -2.82
N LYS A 78 -6.26 -6.33 -3.18
CA LYS A 78 -7.58 -5.92 -3.72
C LYS A 78 -8.42 -5.14 -2.73
N ALA A 79 -8.11 -5.18 -1.42
CA ALA A 79 -8.83 -4.43 -0.39
C ALA A 79 -8.29 -3.02 -0.19
N LEU A 80 -7.12 -2.70 -0.76
CA LEU A 80 -6.50 -1.38 -0.66
C LEU A 80 -7.31 -0.32 -1.43
N PRO A 81 -7.19 0.97 -1.06
CA PRO A 81 -7.84 2.05 -1.79
C PRO A 81 -7.43 2.08 -3.27
N ASP A 82 -8.41 2.21 -4.16
CA ASP A 82 -8.19 2.17 -5.61
C ASP A 82 -7.39 3.36 -6.15
N SER A 83 -7.34 4.46 -5.40
CA SER A 83 -6.59 5.68 -5.72
C SER A 83 -5.09 5.61 -5.44
N LEU A 84 -4.57 4.46 -4.97
CA LEU A 84 -3.13 4.27 -4.84
C LEU A 84 -2.47 4.16 -6.21
N ASP A 85 -1.36 4.87 -6.41
CA ASP A 85 -0.53 4.78 -7.62
C ASP A 85 0.49 3.67 -7.53
N PHE A 86 1.02 3.44 -6.31
CA PHE A 86 2.04 2.44 -6.05
C PHE A 86 1.71 1.62 -4.80
N ILE A 87 1.97 0.32 -4.89
CA ILE A 87 1.98 -0.61 -3.75
C ILE A 87 3.34 -1.29 -3.70
N ALA A 88 4.09 -1.09 -2.63
CA ALA A 88 5.33 -1.82 -2.38
C ALA A 88 5.06 -3.00 -1.43
N LEU A 89 5.49 -4.18 -1.82
CA LEU A 89 5.29 -5.42 -1.08
C LEU A 89 6.55 -5.79 -0.32
N LYS A 90 6.47 -5.83 1.02
CA LYS A 90 7.61 -6.16 1.88
C LYS A 90 8.02 -7.63 1.82
N ASN A 91 7.06 -8.52 1.56
CA ASN A 91 7.28 -9.96 1.53
C ASN A 91 7.17 -10.52 0.11
N PRO A 92 7.80 -11.66 -0.20
CA PRO A 92 7.57 -12.37 -1.45
C PRO A 92 6.09 -12.63 -1.69
N LEU A 93 5.67 -12.61 -2.96
CA LEU A 93 4.26 -12.76 -3.31
C LEU A 93 3.71 -14.12 -2.87
N SER A 94 2.67 -14.08 -2.06
CA SER A 94 1.85 -15.24 -1.74
C SER A 94 1.01 -15.65 -2.96
N ARG A 95 0.33 -16.79 -2.88
CA ARG A 95 -0.65 -17.20 -3.88
C ARG A 95 -1.74 -16.13 -4.06
N PHE A 96 -2.19 -15.54 -2.97
CA PHE A 96 -3.26 -14.54 -2.98
C PHE A 96 -2.82 -13.22 -3.61
N ASP A 97 -1.57 -12.80 -3.38
CA ASP A 97 -1.01 -11.63 -4.04
C ASP A 97 -0.97 -11.82 -5.55
N ARG A 98 -0.58 -13.02 -6.02
CA ARG A 98 -0.59 -13.33 -7.47
C ARG A 98 -2.00 -13.36 -8.07
N GLU A 99 -3.01 -13.78 -7.30
CA GLU A 99 -4.42 -13.75 -7.74
C GLU A 99 -4.96 -12.30 -7.80
N ASP A 100 -4.51 -11.41 -6.91
CA ASP A 100 -4.94 -10.00 -6.85
C ASP A 100 -4.20 -9.09 -7.84
N LEU A 101 -2.96 -9.41 -8.21
CA LEU A 101 -2.09 -8.58 -9.05
C LEU A 101 -2.75 -8.10 -10.35
N PRO A 102 -3.40 -8.97 -11.16
CA PRO A 102 -4.08 -8.52 -12.38
C PRO A 102 -5.23 -7.54 -12.11
N ARG A 103 -5.90 -7.66 -10.96
CA ARG A 103 -7.00 -6.75 -10.57
C ARG A 103 -6.46 -5.37 -10.22
N VAL A 104 -5.33 -5.32 -9.51
CA VAL A 104 -4.65 -4.10 -9.11
C VAL A 104 -4.11 -3.38 -10.34
N HIS A 105 -3.47 -4.10 -11.28
CA HIS A 105 -2.98 -3.53 -12.54
C HIS A 105 -4.11 -2.92 -13.40
N ARG A 106 -5.30 -3.57 -13.47
CA ARG A 106 -6.45 -3.01 -14.18
C ARG A 106 -6.91 -1.65 -13.64
N LYS A 107 -6.62 -1.36 -12.36
CA LYS A 107 -6.90 -0.07 -11.72
C LYS A 107 -5.80 0.98 -11.97
N GLY A 108 -4.79 0.66 -12.77
CA GLY A 108 -3.65 1.53 -13.04
C GLY A 108 -2.66 1.66 -11.88
N THR A 109 -2.76 0.81 -10.86
CA THR A 109 -1.83 0.80 -9.74
C THR A 109 -0.62 -0.05 -10.07
N ARG A 110 0.59 0.48 -9.87
CA ARG A 110 1.85 -0.24 -10.03
C ARG A 110 2.23 -0.97 -8.75
N VAL A 111 2.70 -2.21 -8.90
CA VAL A 111 3.11 -3.05 -7.77
C VAL A 111 4.62 -3.25 -7.81
N LEU A 112 5.30 -2.88 -6.73
CA LEU A 112 6.75 -2.85 -6.61
C LEU A 112 7.22 -3.92 -5.62
N ALA A 113 8.34 -4.57 -5.92
CA ALA A 113 9.07 -5.33 -4.92
C ALA A 113 9.78 -4.36 -3.95
N TRP A 114 9.99 -4.77 -2.71
CA TRP A 114 10.68 -3.96 -1.70
C TRP A 114 11.89 -4.70 -1.14
N ALA A 115 13.03 -4.02 -1.03
CA ALA A 115 14.26 -4.57 -0.51
C ALA A 115 14.83 -3.68 0.59
N ASP A 116 14.96 -4.24 1.82
CA ASP A 116 15.70 -3.59 2.91
C ASP A 116 17.20 -3.77 2.68
N CYS A 117 17.87 -2.66 2.48
CA CYS A 117 19.31 -2.57 2.25
C CYS A 117 20.03 -1.86 3.40
N SER A 118 19.37 -1.61 4.52
CA SER A 118 19.95 -0.91 5.68
C SER A 118 21.12 -1.66 6.31
N ASP A 119 21.16 -2.99 6.19
CA ASP A 119 22.31 -3.81 6.56
C ASP A 119 23.14 -4.17 5.32
N ALA A 120 24.33 -3.57 5.21
CA ALA A 120 25.24 -3.76 4.08
C ALA A 120 25.58 -5.25 3.81
N ALA A 121 25.62 -6.11 4.84
CA ALA A 121 25.94 -7.53 4.69
C ALA A 121 24.83 -8.31 3.97
N THR A 122 23.59 -7.88 4.06
CA THR A 122 22.40 -8.57 3.51
C THR A 122 21.79 -7.86 2.30
N ALA A 123 22.16 -6.60 2.05
CA ALA A 123 21.60 -5.73 1.02
C ALA A 123 21.61 -6.36 -0.38
N ALA A 124 22.76 -6.85 -0.84
CA ALA A 124 22.88 -7.47 -2.16
C ALA A 124 21.94 -8.66 -2.35
N GLY A 125 21.81 -9.51 -1.32
CA GLY A 125 20.88 -10.64 -1.35
C GLY A 125 19.41 -10.24 -1.27
N ALA A 126 19.07 -9.12 -0.60
CA ALA A 126 17.73 -8.58 -0.59
C ALA A 126 17.31 -8.09 -1.99
N VAL A 127 18.21 -7.38 -2.67
CA VAL A 127 17.99 -6.92 -4.04
C VAL A 127 17.86 -8.10 -5.01
N ASP A 128 18.72 -9.11 -4.92
CA ASP A 128 18.62 -10.30 -5.80
C ASP A 128 17.28 -11.01 -5.66
N ARG A 129 16.77 -11.15 -4.43
CA ARG A 129 15.43 -11.72 -4.19
C ARG A 129 14.33 -10.85 -4.78
N ALA A 130 14.43 -9.53 -4.64
CA ALA A 130 13.45 -8.60 -5.19
C ALA A 130 13.44 -8.62 -6.73
N LEU A 131 14.63 -8.65 -7.37
CA LEU A 131 14.76 -8.79 -8.82
C LEU A 131 14.12 -10.10 -9.34
N ALA A 132 14.35 -11.22 -8.62
CA ALA A 132 13.71 -12.48 -8.95
C ALA A 132 12.17 -12.37 -8.87
N GLN A 133 11.62 -11.73 -7.82
CA GLN A 133 10.18 -11.50 -7.70
C GLN A 133 9.61 -10.63 -8.83
N ILE A 134 10.35 -9.62 -9.29
CA ILE A 134 9.96 -8.78 -10.42
C ILE A 134 9.88 -9.62 -11.70
N ALA A 135 10.91 -10.42 -11.97
CA ALA A 135 10.98 -11.25 -13.17
C ALA A 135 9.92 -12.37 -13.19
N GLU A 136 9.72 -13.04 -12.06
CA GLU A 136 8.80 -14.17 -11.95
C GLU A 136 7.32 -13.75 -12.00
N ASN A 137 6.99 -12.59 -11.44
CA ASN A 137 5.60 -12.17 -11.25
C ASN A 137 5.21 -10.96 -12.12
N GLY A 138 6.11 -10.40 -12.90
CA GLY A 138 5.84 -9.24 -13.75
C GLY A 138 5.54 -7.96 -12.96
N LEU A 139 6.25 -7.76 -11.83
CA LEU A 139 6.09 -6.53 -11.03
C LEU A 139 6.62 -5.30 -11.79
N ASP A 140 6.16 -4.12 -11.39
CA ASP A 140 6.36 -2.88 -12.14
C ASP A 140 7.65 -2.14 -11.73
N GLY A 141 8.34 -2.59 -10.69
CA GLY A 141 9.58 -1.96 -10.25
C GLY A 141 10.08 -2.43 -8.90
N LEU A 142 11.03 -1.67 -8.37
CA LEU A 142 11.77 -1.96 -7.14
C LEU A 142 11.80 -0.73 -6.23
N VAL A 143 11.59 -0.96 -4.94
CA VAL A 143 11.92 -0.02 -3.86
C VAL A 143 13.18 -0.50 -3.16
N ILE A 144 14.20 0.35 -3.09
CA ILE A 144 15.41 0.14 -2.30
C ILE A 144 15.32 1.01 -1.07
N ALA A 145 15.33 0.38 0.11
CA ALA A 145 15.19 1.07 1.38
C ALA A 145 16.53 1.10 2.13
N PHE A 146 16.98 2.31 2.49
CA PHE A 146 18.13 2.55 3.35
C PHE A 146 17.74 3.50 4.48
N TYR A 147 17.77 3.01 5.71
CA TYR A 147 17.47 3.78 6.90
C TYR A 147 18.71 4.05 7.75
N GLY A 148 18.61 5.05 8.61
CA GLY A 148 19.68 5.45 9.51
C GLY A 148 20.65 6.44 8.90
N THR A 149 21.87 6.47 9.42
CA THR A 149 22.93 7.40 8.99
C THR A 149 23.89 6.73 8.01
N PRO A 150 24.15 7.31 6.83
CA PRO A 150 25.09 6.76 5.88
C PRO A 150 26.49 6.63 6.46
N ASP A 151 27.07 5.45 6.31
CA ASP A 151 28.50 5.20 6.52
C ASP A 151 29.14 4.72 5.22
N ALA A 152 30.47 4.58 5.23
CA ALA A 152 31.23 4.20 4.03
C ALA A 152 30.86 2.80 3.52
N ALA A 153 30.49 1.86 4.41
CA ALA A 153 30.12 0.51 4.03
C ALA A 153 28.74 0.49 3.36
N ALA A 154 27.79 1.23 3.91
CA ALA A 154 26.46 1.35 3.36
C ALA A 154 26.42 2.10 2.01
N GLN A 155 27.26 3.15 1.87
CA GLN A 155 27.43 3.85 0.58
C GLN A 155 28.08 2.95 -0.47
N ALA A 156 29.04 2.13 -0.09
CA ALA A 156 29.64 1.13 -0.99
C ALA A 156 28.61 0.06 -1.40
N ALA A 157 27.79 -0.42 -0.46
CA ALA A 157 26.72 -1.37 -0.76
C ALA A 157 25.68 -0.78 -1.72
N GLU A 158 25.31 0.50 -1.56
CA GLU A 158 24.41 1.19 -2.50
C GLU A 158 25.03 1.27 -3.90
N ALA A 159 26.33 1.61 -4.02
CA ALA A 159 27.02 1.65 -5.28
C ALA A 159 27.11 0.28 -5.97
N ASP A 160 27.35 -0.80 -5.22
CA ASP A 160 27.36 -2.18 -5.74
C ASP A 160 25.98 -2.63 -6.26
N ILE A 161 24.92 -2.25 -5.55
CA ILE A 161 23.53 -2.52 -5.95
C ILE A 161 23.22 -1.85 -7.29
N ALA A 162 23.76 -0.67 -7.55
CA ALA A 162 23.54 0.07 -8.78
C ALA A 162 23.81 -0.72 -10.05
N SER A 163 24.87 -1.50 -10.03
CA SER A 163 25.21 -2.34 -11.19
C SER A 163 24.10 -3.37 -11.53
N LYS A 164 23.32 -3.79 -10.52
CA LYS A 164 22.20 -4.71 -10.67
C LYS A 164 20.94 -4.03 -11.18
N LEU A 165 20.80 -2.71 -10.95
CA LEU A 165 19.62 -1.95 -11.34
C LEU A 165 19.50 -1.76 -12.85
N ALA A 166 20.60 -1.88 -13.59
CA ALA A 166 20.59 -1.86 -15.06
C ALA A 166 19.67 -2.94 -15.68
N ALA A 167 19.36 -4.01 -14.93
CA ALA A 167 18.41 -5.04 -15.36
C ALA A 167 16.92 -4.59 -15.29
N LEU A 168 16.66 -3.42 -14.73
CA LEU A 168 15.30 -2.87 -14.51
C LEU A 168 14.89 -1.87 -15.59
N ASP A 169 15.44 -1.96 -16.80
CA ASP A 169 15.07 -1.07 -17.90
C ASP A 169 13.54 -1.01 -18.08
N GLY A 170 12.98 0.21 -18.12
CA GLY A 170 11.54 0.45 -18.21
C GLY A 170 10.72 0.14 -16.95
N LYS A 171 11.37 -0.19 -15.82
CA LYS A 171 10.72 -0.40 -14.52
C LYS A 171 10.89 0.81 -13.61
N THR A 172 9.92 1.03 -12.71
CA THR A 172 10.01 2.10 -11.71
C THR A 172 11.02 1.78 -10.64
N LEU A 173 11.95 2.71 -10.38
CA LEU A 173 12.95 2.60 -9.34
C LEU A 173 12.70 3.67 -8.26
N VAL A 174 12.50 3.23 -7.03
CA VAL A 174 12.17 4.09 -5.89
C VAL A 174 13.24 3.95 -4.81
N PHE A 175 13.73 5.06 -4.29
CA PHE A 175 14.58 5.10 -3.11
C PHE A 175 13.75 5.46 -1.88
N GLU A 176 13.82 4.67 -0.82
CA GLU A 176 13.09 4.89 0.43
C GLU A 176 14.04 5.07 1.61
N GLY A 177 13.86 6.13 2.39
CA GLY A 177 14.65 6.44 3.57
C GLY A 177 15.58 7.65 3.41
N ASN A 178 16.85 7.52 3.84
CA ASN A 178 17.77 8.65 3.84
C ASN A 178 18.49 8.80 2.48
N ALA A 179 18.06 9.76 1.68
CA ALA A 179 18.62 10.00 0.34
C ALA A 179 20.13 10.37 0.32
N ALA A 180 20.74 10.66 1.46
CA ALA A 180 22.18 10.89 1.56
C ALA A 180 23.03 9.61 1.33
N TYR A 181 22.40 8.42 1.30
CA TYR A 181 23.08 7.19 0.85
C TYR A 181 23.39 7.21 -0.65
N VAL A 182 22.58 7.91 -1.45
CA VAL A 182 22.74 7.95 -2.90
C VAL A 182 23.77 9.00 -3.28
N ALA A 183 24.83 8.57 -3.98
CA ALA A 183 25.84 9.48 -4.53
C ALA A 183 25.21 10.50 -5.49
N ALA A 184 25.75 11.71 -5.54
CA ALA A 184 25.13 12.83 -6.26
C ALA A 184 24.92 12.53 -7.75
N GLU A 185 25.89 11.88 -8.39
CA GLU A 185 25.86 11.49 -9.79
C GLU A 185 24.83 10.41 -10.15
N ARG A 186 24.24 9.77 -9.13
CA ARG A 186 23.29 8.68 -9.30
C ARG A 186 21.87 9.01 -8.88
N ARG A 187 21.65 10.24 -8.39
CA ARG A 187 20.31 10.64 -7.91
C ARG A 187 19.27 10.69 -9.03
N ASP A 188 19.71 10.87 -10.27
CA ASP A 188 18.79 10.85 -11.42
C ASP A 188 18.37 9.43 -11.82
N ASP A 189 19.07 8.39 -11.36
CA ASP A 189 18.73 6.99 -11.63
C ASP A 189 17.39 6.57 -10.97
N TYR A 190 16.97 7.28 -9.93
CA TYR A 190 15.72 7.00 -9.22
C TYR A 190 14.57 7.87 -9.75
N ASP A 191 13.43 7.23 -10.01
CA ASP A 191 12.20 7.90 -10.41
C ASP A 191 11.56 8.69 -9.27
N LEU A 192 11.57 8.10 -8.05
CA LEU A 192 10.97 8.67 -6.86
C LEU A 192 11.85 8.45 -5.62
N TYR A 193 11.71 9.38 -4.66
CA TYR A 193 12.31 9.32 -3.34
C TYR A 193 11.21 9.38 -2.28
N ILE A 194 11.31 8.55 -1.25
CA ILE A 194 10.37 8.51 -0.13
C ILE A 194 11.12 8.84 1.15
N LEU A 195 10.82 9.99 1.71
CA LEU A 195 11.34 10.44 3.00
C LEU A 195 10.44 9.94 4.13
N ASP A 196 11.03 9.17 5.06
CA ASP A 196 10.30 8.59 6.19
C ASP A 196 10.12 9.64 7.30
N ALA A 197 8.90 10.15 7.46
CA ALA A 197 8.54 11.07 8.53
C ALA A 197 8.17 10.34 9.85
N SER A 198 8.12 9.00 9.88
CA SER A 198 7.69 8.26 11.07
C SER A 198 8.67 8.35 12.25
N GLN A 199 9.91 8.73 11.97
CA GLN A 199 10.96 8.93 12.98
C GLN A 199 11.06 10.39 13.47
N MET A 200 10.21 11.29 12.98
CA MET A 200 10.26 12.72 13.29
C MET A 200 9.23 13.07 14.37
N ASN A 201 9.66 13.83 15.36
CA ASN A 201 8.81 14.20 16.47
C ASN A 201 7.87 15.37 16.16
N ASN A 202 8.26 16.24 15.21
CA ASN A 202 7.47 17.41 14.88
C ASN A 202 7.62 17.83 13.41
N VAL A 203 6.69 18.66 12.93
CA VAL A 203 6.64 19.13 11.55
C VAL A 203 7.78 20.10 11.19
N LEU A 204 8.44 20.72 12.16
CA LEU A 204 9.57 21.62 11.89
C LEU A 204 10.78 20.78 11.47
N THR A 205 11.07 19.70 12.20
CA THR A 205 12.11 18.73 11.80
C THR A 205 11.81 18.12 10.43
N LEU A 206 10.54 17.77 10.16
CA LEU A 206 10.15 17.28 8.83
C LEU A 206 10.48 18.29 7.72
N ARG A 207 10.20 19.58 7.95
CA ARG A 207 10.52 20.64 6.98
C ARG A 207 12.04 20.82 6.78
N GLU A 208 12.81 20.74 7.85
CA GLU A 208 14.28 20.77 7.77
C GLU A 208 14.83 19.62 6.92
N GLU A 209 14.27 18.41 7.07
CA GLU A 209 14.68 17.26 6.28
C GLU A 209 14.25 17.38 4.81
N VAL A 210 13.07 17.95 4.53
CA VAL A 210 12.65 18.28 3.15
C VAL A 210 13.59 19.32 2.53
N ASP A 211 13.92 20.39 3.25
CA ASP A 211 14.88 21.41 2.79
C ASP A 211 16.26 20.80 2.55
N TYR A 212 16.70 19.91 3.42
CA TYR A 212 17.95 19.19 3.25
C TYR A 212 17.94 18.34 1.98
N ALA A 213 16.91 17.54 1.78
CA ALA A 213 16.76 16.69 0.59
C ALA A 213 16.74 17.52 -0.71
N VAL A 214 15.94 18.59 -0.74
CA VAL A 214 15.77 19.40 -1.95
C VAL A 214 16.93 20.36 -2.19
N GLN A 215 17.35 21.12 -1.16
CA GLN A 215 18.31 22.22 -1.33
C GLN A 215 19.78 21.76 -1.19
N ARG A 216 20.06 20.74 -0.37
CA ARG A 216 21.41 20.25 -0.13
C ARG A 216 21.77 19.04 -0.95
N LEU A 217 20.86 18.06 -1.01
CA LEU A 217 21.09 16.85 -1.82
C LEU A 217 20.70 17.06 -3.28
N GLY A 218 19.88 18.09 -3.61
CA GLY A 218 19.45 18.37 -4.97
C GLY A 218 18.41 17.37 -5.51
N ILE A 219 17.67 16.70 -4.61
CA ILE A 219 16.54 15.84 -5.03
C ILE A 219 15.44 16.75 -5.60
N PRO A 220 14.97 16.51 -6.84
CA PRO A 220 13.87 17.29 -7.38
C PRO A 220 12.61 17.16 -6.51
N ALA A 221 12.01 18.28 -6.13
CA ALA A 221 10.79 18.28 -5.32
C ALA A 221 9.69 17.42 -5.95
N SER A 222 9.58 17.44 -7.29
CA SER A 222 8.64 16.62 -8.05
C SER A 222 8.90 15.11 -8.03
N LYS A 223 10.02 14.65 -7.45
CA LYS A 223 10.34 13.25 -7.23
C LYS A 223 10.21 12.85 -5.74
N LEU A 224 9.98 13.79 -4.83
CA LEU A 224 10.01 13.54 -3.38
C LEU A 224 8.59 13.32 -2.81
N LEU A 225 8.36 12.15 -2.22
CA LEU A 225 7.20 11.85 -1.39
C LEU A 225 7.58 11.91 0.09
N LEU A 226 6.62 12.31 0.92
CA LEU A 226 6.75 12.22 2.38
C LEU A 226 5.88 11.09 2.89
N ALA A 227 6.41 10.22 3.75
CA ALA A 227 5.69 9.04 4.20
C ALA A 227 5.49 9.02 5.72
N ALA A 228 4.30 8.54 6.15
CA ALA A 228 3.98 8.30 7.55
C ALA A 228 3.08 7.07 7.73
N SER A 229 3.02 6.54 8.96
CA SER A 229 2.04 5.50 9.33
C SER A 229 0.69 6.13 9.69
N PRO A 230 -0.44 5.51 9.31
CA PRO A 230 -1.76 5.95 9.74
C PRO A 230 -1.96 5.94 11.26
N ALA A 231 -1.24 5.07 11.96
CA ALA A 231 -1.30 5.00 13.42
C ALA A 231 -0.36 6.02 14.11
N GLY A 232 0.55 6.64 13.34
CA GLY A 232 1.55 7.58 13.87
C GLY A 232 0.95 8.92 14.29
N VAL A 233 1.73 9.60 15.14
CA VAL A 233 1.48 10.97 15.57
C VAL A 233 2.73 11.81 15.33
N ILE A 234 2.54 13.11 15.16
CA ILE A 234 3.60 14.11 15.01
C ILE A 234 3.12 15.43 15.60
N ASP A 235 4.00 16.18 16.24
CA ASP A 235 3.64 17.49 16.76
C ASP A 235 3.55 18.52 15.61
N ASP A 236 2.52 19.35 15.64
CA ASP A 236 2.41 20.52 14.77
C ASP A 236 3.41 21.60 15.13
N ALA A 237 3.40 22.74 14.43
CA ALA A 237 4.30 23.86 14.71
C ALA A 237 4.07 24.54 16.08
N GLN A 238 2.96 24.27 16.74
CA GLN A 238 2.63 24.71 18.09
C GLN A 238 2.90 23.64 19.15
N LEU A 239 3.54 22.53 18.78
CA LEU A 239 3.84 21.37 19.64
C LEU A 239 2.58 20.68 20.19
N HIS A 240 1.50 20.67 19.40
CA HIS A 240 0.32 19.87 19.69
C HIS A 240 0.37 18.57 18.86
N GLU A 241 0.15 17.45 19.54
CA GLU A 241 0.10 16.15 18.90
C GLU A 241 -1.04 16.07 17.86
N GLN A 242 -0.71 15.65 16.64
CA GLN A 242 -1.62 15.52 15.52
C GLN A 242 -1.46 14.14 14.85
N PRO A 243 -2.46 13.65 14.13
CA PRO A 243 -2.33 12.46 13.28
C PRO A 243 -1.24 12.69 12.21
N ALA A 244 -0.17 11.88 12.24
CA ALA A 244 1.01 12.08 11.39
C ALA A 244 0.66 12.12 9.90
N LEU A 245 -0.21 11.23 9.42
CA LEU A 245 -0.56 11.16 8.00
C LEU A 245 -1.24 12.45 7.50
N ALA A 246 -2.07 13.08 8.33
CA ALA A 246 -2.72 14.35 7.99
C ALA A 246 -1.73 15.52 7.96
N GLU A 247 -0.82 15.60 8.94
CA GLU A 247 0.21 16.65 8.99
C GLU A 247 1.22 16.50 7.84
N VAL A 248 1.64 15.28 7.55
CA VAL A 248 2.53 15.00 6.41
C VAL A 248 1.87 15.40 5.09
N ALA A 249 0.56 15.09 4.89
CA ALA A 249 -0.18 15.55 3.72
C ALA A 249 -0.23 17.10 3.63
N ARG A 250 -0.40 17.80 4.74
CA ARG A 250 -0.32 19.28 4.77
C ARG A 250 1.08 19.79 4.39
N CYS A 251 2.14 19.12 4.86
CA CYS A 251 3.51 19.45 4.47
C CYS A 251 3.74 19.26 2.97
N VAL A 252 3.24 18.17 2.37
CA VAL A 252 3.31 17.93 0.91
C VAL A 252 2.73 19.10 0.13
N MET A 253 1.53 19.58 0.52
CA MET A 253 0.89 20.72 -0.13
C MET A 253 1.61 22.04 0.11
N ALA A 254 2.10 22.27 1.34
CA ALA A 254 2.74 23.52 1.72
C ALA A 254 4.11 23.73 1.07
N TYR A 255 4.85 22.64 0.86
CA TYR A 255 6.17 22.66 0.20
C TYR A 255 6.09 22.67 -1.31
N GLY A 256 4.93 22.48 -1.87
CA GLY A 256 4.58 22.19 -3.25
C GLY A 256 5.47 22.77 -4.34
N PRO A 257 5.51 22.07 -5.49
CA PRO A 257 4.89 20.76 -5.65
C PRO A 257 5.85 19.62 -5.28
N LEU A 258 5.64 18.97 -4.13
CA LEU A 258 6.24 17.66 -3.88
C LEU A 258 5.50 16.59 -4.69
N ALA A 259 6.13 15.42 -4.91
CA ALA A 259 5.54 14.35 -5.70
C ALA A 259 4.25 13.78 -5.07
N GLY A 260 4.20 13.66 -3.73
CA GLY A 260 3.02 13.12 -3.07
C GLY A 260 3.24 12.54 -1.68
N LEU A 261 2.40 11.55 -1.32
CA LEU A 261 2.30 10.96 0.01
C LEU A 261 2.63 9.48 -0.01
N GLY A 262 3.43 9.03 0.95
CA GLY A 262 3.64 7.63 1.29
C GLY A 262 2.81 7.22 2.52
N VAL A 263 2.23 6.04 2.47
CA VAL A 263 1.49 5.43 3.59
C VAL A 263 2.21 4.15 4.01
N PHE A 264 2.91 4.19 5.14
CA PHE A 264 3.57 3.01 5.70
C PHE A 264 2.59 2.22 6.57
N GLU A 265 2.76 0.90 6.63
CA GLU A 265 1.90 0.03 7.44
C GLU A 265 0.40 0.22 7.16
N ILE A 266 0.04 0.41 5.88
CA ILE A 266 -1.32 0.77 5.47
C ILE A 266 -2.39 -0.18 6.03
N SER A 267 -2.07 -1.45 6.23
CA SER A 267 -2.98 -2.46 6.79
C SER A 267 -3.47 -2.12 8.21
N ALA A 268 -2.73 -1.28 8.97
CA ALA A 268 -3.13 -0.82 10.30
C ALA A 268 -4.38 0.09 10.26
N ASP A 269 -4.67 0.72 9.12
CA ASP A 269 -5.83 1.60 8.92
C ASP A 269 -7.07 0.87 8.37
N TYR A 270 -7.01 -0.47 8.20
CA TYR A 270 -8.09 -1.20 7.53
C TYR A 270 -9.39 -1.17 8.32
N TYR A 271 -9.34 -1.49 9.63
CA TYR A 271 -10.54 -1.66 10.43
C TYR A 271 -11.07 -0.34 10.98
N SER A 272 -12.30 0.00 10.60
CA SER A 272 -13.05 1.12 11.13
C SER A 272 -14.54 0.79 11.13
N PRO A 273 -15.34 1.34 12.06
CA PRO A 273 -16.79 1.09 12.11
C PRO A 273 -17.56 1.58 10.90
N THR A 274 -17.04 2.55 10.16
CA THR A 274 -17.78 3.25 9.09
C THR A 274 -17.22 2.98 7.70
N VAL A 275 -15.89 3.05 7.53
CA VAL A 275 -15.24 2.90 6.23
C VAL A 275 -13.83 2.35 6.40
N ASN A 276 -13.41 1.43 5.54
CA ASN A 276 -12.05 0.91 5.57
C ASN A 276 -11.05 2.00 5.16
N TYR A 277 -9.89 2.03 5.79
CA TYR A 277 -8.81 3.00 5.53
C TYR A 277 -9.24 4.46 5.73
N PRO A 278 -9.85 4.85 6.88
CA PRO A 278 -10.40 6.19 7.05
C PRO A 278 -9.34 7.28 7.03
N ARG A 279 -8.19 7.08 7.67
CA ARG A 279 -7.11 8.07 7.74
C ARG A 279 -6.39 8.21 6.40
N THR A 280 -6.12 7.09 5.75
CA THR A 280 -5.53 7.04 4.40
C THR A 280 -6.42 7.76 3.39
N LYS A 281 -7.72 7.43 3.36
CA LYS A 281 -8.69 8.08 2.46
C LYS A 281 -8.84 9.57 2.74
N ALA A 282 -8.83 9.99 4.00
CA ALA A 282 -8.88 11.40 4.37
C ALA A 282 -7.65 12.16 3.85
N ALA A 283 -6.45 11.61 4.02
CA ALA A 283 -5.21 12.21 3.51
C ALA A 283 -5.19 12.28 1.97
N ILE A 284 -5.62 11.22 1.28
CA ILE A 284 -5.77 11.22 -0.19
C ILE A 284 -6.75 12.29 -0.64
N SER A 285 -7.92 12.41 0.00
CA SER A 285 -8.92 13.41 -0.36
C SER A 285 -8.46 14.84 -0.09
N MET A 286 -7.55 15.03 0.87
CA MET A 286 -6.93 16.34 1.13
C MET A 286 -5.98 16.75 -0.01
N LEU A 287 -5.16 15.82 -0.49
CA LEU A 287 -4.20 16.04 -1.57
C LEU A 287 -4.88 16.15 -2.94
N ASN A 288 -5.81 15.25 -3.20
CA ASN A 288 -6.48 15.07 -4.48
C ASN A 288 -8.00 15.16 -4.30
N PRO A 289 -8.56 16.36 -4.06
CA PRO A 289 -9.99 16.52 -3.85
C PRO A 289 -10.76 16.16 -5.13
N SER A 290 -11.77 15.29 -4.99
CA SER A 290 -12.69 15.04 -6.11
C SER A 290 -13.54 16.29 -6.34
N TYR A 291 -13.44 16.86 -7.52
CA TYR A 291 -14.40 17.89 -7.95
C TYR A 291 -15.79 17.24 -8.05
N LYS A 292 -16.75 17.80 -7.30
CA LYS A 292 -18.16 17.41 -7.40
C LYS A 292 -18.80 18.06 -8.61
#